data_b3ab7ce3e835b9cf9e227cbaa34eeb40
#
_entry.id   b3ab7ce3e835b9cf9e227cbaa34eeb40
#
_cell.length_a   1.000
_cell.length_b   1.000
_cell.length_c   1.000
_cell.angle_alpha   90.00
_cell.angle_beta   90.00
_cell.angle_gamma   90.00
#
_symmetry.space_group_name_H-M   'P 1'
#
loop_
_entity.id
_entity.type
_entity.pdbx_description
1 polymer ?
#
loop_
_entity_poly.entity_id
_entity_poly.type
_entity_poly.pdbx_seq_one_letter_code
_entity_poly.pdbx_strand_id
1 'polypeptide(L)'
;MKIRLDPLDRLFSRYIRLRDGGICQRCGKYVGLTQGLHCAHFHGRANRNTRYDDQNCVSLCYGCHRHFHAHPLEFVEFFKARLGEQAFEMLRARAQETGKIDRAAIELWLRNELGML
;
A
#
# COMPACT_ATOMS: atom_id res chain seq x y z
N MET A 1 8.38 -16.11 8.35
CA MET A 1 7.11 -16.07 9.11
C MET A 1 6.00 -15.54 8.22
N LYS A 2 4.86 -16.17 8.24
CA LYS A 2 3.73 -15.76 7.42
C LYS A 2 2.93 -14.68 8.15
N ILE A 3 2.73 -13.54 7.48
CA ILE A 3 1.93 -12.44 8.04
C ILE A 3 0.45 -12.75 7.79
N ARG A 4 -0.33 -12.72 8.88
CA ARG A 4 -1.77 -12.95 8.79
C ARG A 4 -2.49 -11.66 8.44
N LEU A 5 -3.37 -11.73 7.45
CA LEU A 5 -4.24 -10.61 7.10
C LEU A 5 -5.40 -10.51 8.10
N ASP A 6 -5.73 -9.30 8.49
CA ASP A 6 -6.85 -9.03 9.40
C ASP A 6 -7.88 -8.11 8.73
N PRO A 7 -9.02 -7.85 9.41
CA PRO A 7 -10.05 -6.99 8.82
C PRO A 7 -9.57 -5.58 8.44
N LEU A 8 -8.59 -5.04 9.17
CA LEU A 8 -8.05 -3.71 8.86
C LEU A 8 -7.26 -3.74 7.54
N ASP A 9 -6.55 -4.82 7.26
CA ASP A 9 -5.86 -5.00 5.96
C ASP A 9 -6.86 -5.00 4.81
N ARG A 10 -8.03 -5.59 5.00
CA ARG A 10 -9.06 -5.63 3.96
C ARG A 10 -9.62 -4.24 3.68
N LEU A 11 -9.90 -3.47 4.72
CA LEU A 11 -10.36 -2.09 4.56
C LEU A 11 -9.28 -1.26 3.86
N PHE A 12 -8.05 -1.40 4.29
CA PHE A 12 -6.94 -0.64 3.74
C PHE A 12 -6.71 -0.96 2.26
N SER A 13 -6.67 -2.23 1.89
CA SER A 13 -6.48 -2.62 0.49
C SER A 13 -7.65 -2.17 -0.40
N ARG A 14 -8.87 -2.20 0.14
CA ARG A 14 -10.05 -1.68 -0.55
C ARG A 14 -9.91 -0.18 -0.83
N TYR A 15 -9.43 0.57 0.17
CA TYR A 15 -9.17 2.00 0.02
C TYR A 15 -8.10 2.27 -1.05
N ILE A 16 -7.00 1.52 -1.03
CA ILE A 16 -5.91 1.70 -2.02
C ILE A 16 -6.40 1.43 -3.44
N ARG A 17 -7.19 0.37 -3.65
CA ARG A 17 -7.75 0.07 -4.97
C ARG A 17 -8.69 1.18 -5.44
N LEU A 18 -9.51 1.70 -4.53
CA LEU A 18 -10.41 2.81 -4.85
C LEU A 18 -9.63 4.07 -5.19
N ARG A 19 -8.61 4.42 -4.40
CA ARG A 19 -7.74 5.56 -4.65
C ARG A 19 -7.13 5.48 -6.05
N ASP A 20 -6.68 4.28 -6.45
CA ASP A 20 -5.99 4.05 -7.72
C ASP A 20 -6.96 3.74 -8.87
N GLY A 21 -8.27 3.83 -8.62
CA GLY A 21 -9.29 3.68 -9.66
C GLY A 21 -9.38 2.30 -10.29
N GLY A 22 -8.93 1.27 -9.60
CA GLY A 22 -8.93 -0.09 -10.14
C GLY A 22 -7.86 -0.32 -11.19
N ILE A 23 -6.87 0.56 -11.28
CA ILE A 23 -5.85 0.57 -12.34
C ILE A 23 -4.49 0.20 -11.76
N CYS A 24 -3.79 -0.72 -12.43
CA CYS A 24 -2.40 -1.03 -12.10
C CYS A 24 -1.54 0.22 -12.32
N GLN A 25 -0.87 0.66 -11.28
CA GLN A 25 -0.12 1.92 -11.31
C GLN A 25 1.19 1.81 -12.09
N ARG A 26 1.62 0.61 -12.45
CA ARG A 26 2.81 0.41 -13.27
C ARG A 26 2.46 0.29 -14.76
N CYS A 27 1.55 -0.60 -15.14
CA CYS A 27 1.26 -0.85 -16.55
C CYS A 27 0.02 -0.13 -17.07
N GLY A 28 -0.79 0.47 -16.19
CA GLY A 28 -1.97 1.22 -16.57
C GLY A 28 -3.18 0.38 -16.89
N LYS A 29 -3.12 -0.93 -16.73
CA LYS A 29 -4.24 -1.82 -17.02
C LYS A 29 -5.36 -1.66 -16.00
N TYR A 30 -6.59 -1.52 -16.46
CA TYR A 30 -7.75 -1.58 -15.56
C TYR A 30 -8.01 -3.04 -15.18
N VAL A 31 -8.03 -3.32 -13.89
CA VAL A 31 -8.26 -4.67 -13.34
C VAL A 31 -9.58 -4.73 -12.60
N GLY A 32 -9.94 -3.66 -11.89
CA GLY A 32 -11.17 -3.60 -11.12
C GLY A 32 -10.92 -3.25 -9.67
N LEU A 33 -12.02 -3.00 -8.94
CA LEU A 33 -11.96 -2.52 -7.56
C LEU A 33 -12.05 -3.63 -6.52
N THR A 34 -12.50 -4.83 -6.92
CA THR A 34 -12.87 -5.88 -5.97
C THR A 34 -11.92 -7.06 -5.91
N GLN A 35 -11.30 -7.42 -7.04
CA GLN A 35 -10.39 -8.57 -7.07
C GLN A 35 -9.40 -8.45 -8.23
N GLY A 36 -8.32 -9.19 -8.13
CA GLY A 36 -7.30 -9.24 -9.17
C GLY A 36 -6.25 -8.13 -9.10
N LEU A 37 -6.54 -7.04 -8.40
CA LEU A 37 -5.61 -5.94 -8.21
C LEU A 37 -5.03 -6.03 -6.80
N HIS A 38 -3.72 -6.11 -6.71
CA HIS A 38 -3.01 -6.31 -5.44
C HIS A 38 -2.67 -4.98 -4.78
N CYS A 39 -2.79 -4.93 -3.45
CA CYS A 39 -2.27 -3.83 -2.66
C CYS A 39 -0.82 -4.15 -2.33
N ALA A 40 0.10 -3.56 -3.06
CA ALA A 40 1.52 -3.84 -2.92
C ALA A 40 2.14 -2.88 -1.91
N HIS A 41 2.80 -3.43 -0.90
CA HIS A 41 3.49 -2.67 0.14
C HIS A 41 4.96 -2.53 -0.21
N PHE A 42 5.50 -1.30 -0.18
CA PHE A 42 6.93 -1.09 -0.39
C PHE A 42 7.72 -1.59 0.82
N HIS A 43 7.42 -1.09 2.01
CA HIS A 43 7.86 -1.72 3.26
C HIS A 43 6.81 -2.77 3.58
N GLY A 44 7.22 -4.03 3.71
CA GLY A 44 6.30 -5.14 3.87
C GLY A 44 5.40 -5.04 5.09
N ARG A 45 4.35 -5.87 5.12
CA ARG A 45 3.34 -5.85 6.20
C ARG A 45 3.91 -6.11 7.59
N ALA A 46 5.09 -6.74 7.70
CA ALA A 46 5.75 -6.92 8.98
C ALA A 46 6.17 -5.60 9.62
N ASN A 47 6.34 -4.54 8.82
CA ASN A 47 6.62 -3.21 9.33
C ASN A 47 5.30 -2.56 9.76
N ARG A 48 5.03 -2.56 11.06
CA ARG A 48 3.76 -2.06 11.61
C ARG A 48 3.51 -0.58 11.33
N ASN A 49 4.57 0.22 11.36
CA ASN A 49 4.44 1.68 11.25
C ASN A 49 4.00 2.12 9.84
N THR A 50 4.27 1.31 8.83
CA THR A 50 3.92 1.63 7.44
C THR A 50 2.88 0.70 6.84
N ARG A 51 2.41 -0.30 7.60
CA ARG A 51 1.46 -1.30 7.11
C ARG A 51 0.17 -0.66 6.59
N TYR A 52 -0.29 0.41 7.23
CA TYR A 52 -1.51 1.12 6.86
C TYR A 52 -1.22 2.56 6.44
N ASP A 53 -0.03 2.80 5.92
CA ASP A 53 0.42 4.10 5.42
C ASP A 53 0.12 4.14 3.92
N ASP A 54 -0.73 5.06 3.50
CA ASP A 54 -1.17 5.12 2.11
C ASP A 54 -0.05 5.47 1.13
N GLN A 55 1.01 6.13 1.59
CA GLN A 55 2.18 6.38 0.75
C GLN A 55 3.05 5.13 0.56
N ASN A 56 2.87 4.13 1.42
CA ASN A 56 3.64 2.89 1.36
C ASN A 56 3.04 1.86 0.39
N CYS A 57 1.90 2.16 -0.20
CA CYS A 57 1.15 1.14 -0.96
C CYS A 57 0.71 1.66 -2.31
N VAL A 58 0.64 0.73 -3.25
CA VAL A 58 0.22 1.00 -4.62
C VAL A 58 -0.52 -0.21 -5.17
N SER A 59 -1.53 0.05 -6.02
CA SER A 59 -2.25 -1.02 -6.70
C SER A 59 -1.43 -1.53 -7.88
N LEU A 60 -1.21 -2.84 -7.93
CA LEU A 60 -0.49 -3.49 -9.01
C LEU A 60 -1.25 -4.74 -9.47
N CYS A 61 -1.26 -4.99 -10.78
CA CYS A 61 -1.73 -6.28 -11.29
C CYS A 61 -0.76 -7.39 -10.89
N TYR A 62 -1.20 -8.63 -11.00
CA TYR A 62 -0.38 -9.78 -10.63
C TYR A 62 1.00 -9.76 -11.30
N GLY A 63 1.04 -9.52 -12.61
CA GLY A 63 2.29 -9.52 -13.36
C GLY A 63 3.27 -8.44 -12.94
N CYS A 64 2.77 -7.22 -12.70
CA CYS A 64 3.61 -6.11 -12.24
C CYS A 64 4.08 -6.32 -10.79
N HIS A 65 3.22 -6.85 -9.94
CA HIS A 65 3.59 -7.18 -8.56
C HIS A 65 4.72 -8.22 -8.54
N ARG A 66 4.58 -9.26 -9.35
CA ARG A 66 5.62 -10.29 -9.51
C ARG A 66 6.92 -9.72 -10.06
N HIS A 67 6.80 -8.83 -11.04
CA HIS A 67 7.98 -8.19 -11.63
C HIS A 67 8.79 -7.44 -10.56
N PHE A 68 8.13 -6.66 -9.72
CA PHE A 68 8.82 -5.91 -8.68
C PHE A 68 9.41 -6.80 -7.58
N HIS A 69 8.78 -7.95 -7.31
CA HIS A 69 9.39 -8.94 -6.40
C HIS A 69 10.71 -9.46 -6.95
N ALA A 70 10.78 -9.67 -8.25
CA ALA A 70 12.00 -10.13 -8.91
C ALA A 70 13.02 -9.02 -9.16
N HIS A 71 12.58 -7.76 -9.11
CA HIS A 71 13.42 -6.61 -9.44
C HIS A 71 13.29 -5.53 -8.36
N PRO A 72 13.83 -5.78 -7.15
CA PRO A 72 13.63 -4.86 -6.03
C PRO A 72 14.19 -3.46 -6.24
N LEU A 73 15.27 -3.30 -7.02
CA LEU A 73 15.81 -1.98 -7.32
C LEU A 73 14.87 -1.16 -8.20
N GLU A 74 14.17 -1.82 -9.13
CA GLU A 74 13.15 -1.15 -9.94
C GLU A 74 11.97 -0.71 -9.08
N PHE A 75 11.63 -1.49 -8.07
CA PHE A 75 10.57 -1.14 -7.14
C PHE A 75 10.91 0.13 -6.35
N VAL A 76 12.16 0.23 -5.89
CA VAL A 76 12.66 1.44 -5.23
C VAL A 76 12.52 2.65 -6.15
N GLU A 77 13.00 2.54 -7.38
CA GLU A 77 12.93 3.64 -8.34
C GLU A 77 11.49 4.04 -8.65
N PHE A 78 10.60 3.06 -8.76
CA PHE A 78 9.18 3.31 -9.00
C PHE A 78 8.57 4.15 -7.87
N PHE A 79 8.82 3.77 -6.61
CA PHE A 79 8.28 4.51 -5.47
C PHE A 79 8.90 5.89 -5.32
N LYS A 80 10.20 6.03 -5.58
CA LYS A 80 10.85 7.34 -5.58
C LYS A 80 10.22 8.28 -6.59
N ALA A 81 9.99 7.79 -7.80
CA ALA A 81 9.38 8.59 -8.86
C ALA A 81 7.94 8.97 -8.52
N ARG A 82 7.20 8.03 -7.92
CA ARG A 82 5.80 8.25 -7.57
C ARG A 82 5.63 9.26 -6.45
N LEU A 83 6.42 9.13 -5.39
CA LEU A 83 6.28 9.97 -4.19
C LEU A 83 7.07 11.26 -4.28
N GLY A 84 8.16 11.26 -5.05
CA GLY A 84 9.17 12.31 -4.97
C GLY A 84 10.18 11.98 -3.86
N GLU A 85 11.36 12.53 -3.99
CA GLU A 85 12.48 12.16 -3.12
C GLU A 85 12.21 12.46 -1.65
N GLN A 86 11.67 13.64 -1.36
CA GLN A 86 11.41 14.05 0.02
C GLN A 86 10.36 13.15 0.69
N ALA A 87 9.22 12.91 0.03
CA ALA A 87 8.18 12.07 0.57
C ALA A 87 8.66 10.62 0.73
N PHE A 88 9.49 10.14 -0.20
CA PHE A 88 10.08 8.80 -0.12
C PHE A 88 10.97 8.67 1.12
N GLU A 89 11.81 9.67 1.39
CA GLU A 89 12.67 9.66 2.58
C GLU A 89 11.84 9.79 3.88
N MET A 90 10.78 10.55 3.87
CA MET A 90 9.88 10.64 5.03
C MET A 90 9.18 9.31 5.30
N LEU A 91 8.77 8.60 4.26
CA LEU A 91 8.22 7.25 4.42
C LEU A 91 9.24 6.30 5.04
N ARG A 92 10.48 6.37 4.56
CA ARG A 92 11.58 5.56 5.09
C ARG A 92 11.80 5.84 6.57
N ALA A 93 11.74 7.11 6.97
CA ALA A 93 11.87 7.49 8.39
C ALA A 93 10.72 6.90 9.21
N ARG A 94 9.49 6.96 8.72
CA ARG A 94 8.33 6.37 9.42
C ARG A 94 8.48 4.86 9.57
N ALA A 95 9.07 4.19 8.59
CA ALA A 95 9.31 2.75 8.66
C ALA A 95 10.28 2.35 9.77
N GLN A 96 11.14 3.28 10.19
CA GLN A 96 12.14 3.03 11.23
C GLN A 96 11.66 3.43 12.63
N GLU A 97 10.49 4.06 12.73
CA GLU A 97 9.94 4.44 14.02
C GLU A 97 9.58 3.22 14.87
N THR A 98 9.67 3.39 16.18
CA THR A 98 9.20 2.39 17.14
C THR A 98 8.01 2.97 17.87
N GLY A 99 7.07 2.17 18.22
CA GLY A 99 5.88 2.62 18.91
C GLY A 99 4.66 1.95 18.35
N LYS A 100 3.54 2.22 18.98
CA LYS A 100 2.27 1.60 18.59
C LYS A 100 1.52 2.50 17.63
N ILE A 101 0.92 1.90 16.61
CA ILE A 101 -0.03 2.60 15.75
C ILE A 101 -1.39 2.65 16.46
N ASP A 102 -2.17 3.66 16.14
CA ASP A 102 -3.55 3.77 16.64
C ASP A 102 -4.50 3.10 15.65
N ARG A 103 -4.75 1.82 15.87
CA ARG A 103 -5.59 1.04 14.96
C ARG A 103 -7.02 1.57 14.88
N ALA A 104 -7.57 2.05 15.99
CA ALA A 104 -8.93 2.58 16.01
C ALA A 104 -9.04 3.85 15.16
N ALA A 105 -8.07 4.73 15.24
CA ALA A 105 -8.03 5.94 14.43
C ALA A 105 -7.88 5.61 12.93
N ILE A 106 -7.04 4.64 12.60
CA ILE A 106 -6.84 4.19 11.22
C ILE A 106 -8.15 3.62 10.67
N GLU A 107 -8.82 2.76 11.45
CA GLU A 107 -10.09 2.17 11.01
C GLU A 107 -11.14 3.26 10.77
N LEU A 108 -11.25 4.23 11.67
CA LEU A 108 -12.21 5.32 11.53
C LEU A 108 -11.95 6.13 10.26
N TRP A 109 -10.68 6.45 10.01
CA TRP A 109 -10.28 7.17 8.80
C TRP A 109 -10.64 6.39 7.54
N LEU A 110 -10.31 5.09 7.51
CA LEU A 110 -10.61 4.24 6.35
C LEU A 110 -12.11 4.13 6.09
N ARG A 111 -12.91 3.94 7.16
CA ARG A 111 -14.36 3.87 7.00
C ARG A 111 -14.94 5.17 6.46
N ASN A 112 -14.41 6.30 6.93
CA ASN A 112 -14.82 7.60 6.41
C ASN A 112 -14.48 7.73 4.92
N GLU A 113 -13.26 7.38 4.53
CA GLU A 113 -12.83 7.46 3.13
C GLU A 113 -13.62 6.52 2.22
N LEU A 114 -14.06 5.38 2.76
CA LEU A 114 -14.85 4.40 2.01
C LEU A 114 -16.36 4.67 2.04
N GLY A 115 -16.79 5.76 2.69
CA GLY A 115 -18.20 6.10 2.76
C GLY A 115 -19.00 5.17 3.66
N MET A 116 -18.38 4.60 4.68
CA MET A 116 -19.02 3.60 5.57
C MET A 116 -19.48 4.19 6.90
N LEU A 117 -19.38 5.49 7.07
CA LEU A 117 -19.86 6.18 8.28
C LEU A 117 -21.18 6.88 8.03
#